data_27d0ed857fc0a4cbc8e3998d5e840054
#
_entry.id   27d0ed857fc0a4cbc8e3998d5e840054
#
_cell.length_a   1.000
_cell.length_b   1.000
_cell.length_c   1.000
_cell.angle_alpha   90.00
_cell.angle_beta   90.00
_cell.angle_gamma   90.00
#
_symmetry.space_group_name_H-M   'P 1'
#
loop_
_entity.id
_entity.type
_entity.pdbx_description
1 polymer ?
#
loop_
_entity_poly.entity_id
_entity_poly.type
_entity_poly.pdbx_seq_one_letter_code
_entity_poly.pdbx_strand_id
1 'polypeptide(L)'
;MIKHLLLISSTKELIKESFWLYALVITFYLLFFVAIGSFLNVLIYRLPKKMSIIKKSSHCPLCGYKIKWYENIPIFSYLFLRGRCHHCQEKINIRYVIVEVLGLLVAIVSLIRFDLSYTSIIVTLLLEIFIAIFFIDKDELIIPDSLNIAVAVLGLLSIIMADITSLNHEYTIDYSDKFLSLLVNIIIIGIFLHYTKIIRNP
;
A
#
# COMPACT_ATOMS: atom_id res chain seq x y z
N MET A 1 15.26 2.97 -27.48
CA MET A 1 15.19 2.65 -26.03
C MET A 1 15.93 3.71 -25.20
N ILE A 2 17.18 4.02 -25.48
CA ILE A 2 17.97 5.06 -24.77
C ILE A 2 17.30 6.45 -24.79
N LYS A 3 16.72 6.88 -25.91
CA LYS A 3 15.97 8.15 -26.02
C LYS A 3 14.77 8.25 -25.05
N HIS A 4 14.06 7.15 -24.81
CA HIS A 4 12.93 7.13 -23.86
C HIS A 4 13.39 7.28 -22.40
N LEU A 5 14.54 6.70 -22.05
CA LEU A 5 15.08 6.82 -20.69
C LEU A 5 15.67 8.20 -20.40
N LEU A 6 16.35 8.78 -21.39
CA LEU A 6 16.81 10.19 -21.33
C LEU A 6 15.62 11.14 -21.20
N LEU A 7 14.50 10.82 -21.86
CA LEU A 7 13.26 11.60 -21.71
C LEU A 7 12.68 11.50 -20.29
N ILE A 8 12.70 10.31 -19.67
CA ILE A 8 12.21 10.10 -18.30
C ILE A 8 13.13 10.77 -17.27
N SER A 9 14.45 10.72 -17.46
CA SER A 9 15.39 11.46 -16.63
C SER A 9 15.19 12.98 -16.78
N SER A 10 15.08 13.46 -18.00
CA SER A 10 14.83 14.88 -18.30
C SER A 10 13.48 15.37 -17.75
N THR A 11 12.42 14.55 -17.81
CA THR A 11 11.12 14.94 -17.23
C THR A 11 11.14 15.04 -15.71
N LYS A 12 11.91 14.18 -15.02
CA LYS A 12 12.08 14.30 -13.56
C LYS A 12 12.78 15.59 -13.16
N GLU A 13 13.84 15.97 -13.89
CA GLU A 13 14.56 17.22 -13.67
C GLU A 13 13.63 18.43 -13.94
N LEU A 14 12.90 18.44 -15.06
CA LEU A 14 11.97 19.48 -15.41
C LEU A 14 10.83 19.62 -14.37
N ILE A 15 10.32 18.52 -13.83
CA ILE A 15 9.31 18.54 -12.78
C ILE A 15 9.89 19.13 -11.49
N LYS A 16 11.13 18.82 -11.13
CA LYS A 16 11.81 19.40 -9.97
C LYS A 16 12.08 20.89 -10.12
N GLU A 17 12.40 21.34 -11.30
CA GLU A 17 12.60 22.77 -11.59
C GLU A 17 11.32 23.58 -11.42
N SER A 18 10.15 22.98 -11.69
CA SER A 18 8.85 23.58 -11.43
C SER A 18 8.32 23.17 -10.06
N PHE A 19 8.57 23.98 -9.04
CA PHE A 19 8.11 23.73 -7.67
C PHE A 19 6.61 23.36 -7.59
N TRP A 20 5.77 24.09 -8.32
CA TRP A 20 4.33 23.87 -8.30
C TRP A 20 3.93 22.52 -8.93
N LEU A 21 4.57 22.15 -10.02
CA LEU A 21 4.32 20.86 -10.68
C LEU A 21 4.76 19.70 -9.81
N TYR A 22 5.92 19.82 -9.17
CA TYR A 22 6.43 18.81 -8.23
C TYR A 22 5.49 18.64 -7.02
N ALA A 23 5.07 19.75 -6.41
CA ALA A 23 4.13 19.74 -5.30
C ALA A 23 2.78 19.09 -5.68
N LEU A 24 2.29 19.37 -6.89
CA LEU A 24 1.07 18.76 -7.41
C LEU A 24 1.21 17.25 -7.56
N VAL A 25 2.31 16.76 -8.14
CA VAL A 25 2.55 15.32 -8.34
C VAL A 25 2.66 14.60 -6.99
N ILE A 26 3.39 15.18 -6.01
CA ILE A 26 3.45 14.63 -4.64
C ILE A 26 2.05 14.57 -4.01
N THR A 27 1.27 15.61 -4.16
CA THR A 27 -0.10 15.65 -3.62
C THR A 27 -0.95 14.54 -4.20
N PHE A 28 -0.91 14.35 -5.53
CA PHE A 28 -1.61 13.23 -6.18
C PHE A 28 -1.13 11.87 -5.72
N TYR A 29 0.19 11.70 -5.56
CA TYR A 29 0.77 10.47 -5.04
C TYR A 29 0.21 10.15 -3.64
N LEU A 30 0.25 11.11 -2.72
CA LEU A 30 -0.24 10.90 -1.35
C LEU A 30 -1.75 10.63 -1.31
N LEU A 31 -2.56 11.38 -2.06
CA LEU A 31 -4.00 11.15 -2.15
C LEU A 31 -4.34 9.78 -2.71
N PHE A 32 -3.59 9.33 -3.72
CA PHE A 32 -3.77 8.00 -4.32
C PHE A 32 -3.51 6.90 -3.30
N PHE A 33 -2.40 6.95 -2.56
CA PHE A 33 -2.07 5.93 -1.56
C PHE A 33 -2.96 5.99 -0.32
N VAL A 34 -3.41 7.15 0.10
CA VAL A 34 -4.46 7.25 1.15
C VAL A 34 -5.76 6.60 0.69
N ALA A 35 -6.14 6.76 -0.58
CA ALA A 35 -7.31 6.07 -1.13
C ALA A 35 -7.12 4.55 -1.16
N ILE A 36 -5.91 4.05 -1.51
CA ILE A 36 -5.58 2.62 -1.39
C ILE A 36 -5.66 2.18 0.07
N GLY A 37 -5.10 2.94 1.02
CA GLY A 37 -5.21 2.66 2.46
C GLY A 37 -6.67 2.50 2.92
N SER A 38 -7.59 3.33 2.43
CA SER A 38 -9.02 3.15 2.68
C SER A 38 -9.57 1.88 2.05
N PHE A 39 -9.12 1.53 0.83
CA PHE A 39 -9.49 0.27 0.16
C PHE A 39 -8.96 -0.96 0.91
N LEU A 40 -7.80 -0.87 1.57
CA LEU A 40 -7.29 -1.97 2.40
C LEU A 40 -8.31 -2.38 3.48
N ASN A 41 -9.05 -1.44 4.07
CA ASN A 41 -10.10 -1.76 5.02
C ASN A 41 -11.20 -2.66 4.42
N VAL A 42 -11.50 -2.49 3.12
CA VAL A 42 -12.42 -3.37 2.40
C VAL A 42 -11.81 -4.77 2.25
N LEU A 43 -10.53 -4.86 1.91
CA LEU A 43 -9.82 -6.15 1.79
C LEU A 43 -9.77 -6.86 3.15
N ILE A 44 -9.37 -6.17 4.22
CA ILE A 44 -9.28 -6.71 5.58
C ILE A 44 -10.62 -7.30 6.04
N TYR A 45 -11.73 -6.65 5.71
CA TYR A 45 -13.06 -7.12 6.11
C TYR A 45 -13.59 -8.25 5.22
N ARG A 46 -13.38 -8.17 3.89
CA ARG A 46 -14.07 -9.04 2.92
C ARG A 46 -13.28 -10.29 2.54
N LEU A 47 -11.95 -10.23 2.44
CA LEU A 47 -11.15 -11.38 2.01
C LEU A 47 -11.32 -12.60 2.93
N PRO A 48 -11.22 -12.46 4.26
CA PRO A 48 -11.40 -13.60 5.16
C PRO A 48 -12.78 -14.24 5.02
N LYS A 49 -13.80 -13.40 4.78
CA LYS A 49 -15.21 -13.84 4.65
C LYS A 49 -15.59 -14.31 3.25
N LYS A 50 -14.61 -14.39 2.32
CA LYS A 50 -14.82 -14.77 0.91
C LYS A 50 -15.90 -13.92 0.22
N MET A 51 -16.05 -12.67 0.64
CA MET A 51 -17.04 -11.73 0.08
C MET A 51 -16.49 -11.05 -1.18
N SER A 52 -17.39 -10.71 -2.13
CA SER A 52 -17.00 -9.96 -3.32
C SER A 52 -16.47 -8.57 -2.96
N ILE A 53 -15.29 -8.24 -3.50
CA ILE A 53 -14.63 -6.93 -3.32
C ILE A 53 -15.32 -5.86 -4.16
N ILE A 54 -15.88 -6.23 -5.33
CA ILE A 54 -16.38 -5.30 -6.35
C ILE A 54 -17.88 -5.05 -6.24
N LYS A 55 -18.68 -6.09 -5.94
CA LYS A 55 -20.13 -6.05 -6.11
C LYS A 55 -20.93 -5.31 -5.03
N LYS A 56 -20.36 -4.95 -3.89
CA LYS A 56 -21.08 -4.29 -2.81
C LYS A 56 -20.50 -2.93 -2.50
N SER A 57 -21.33 -1.89 -2.52
CA SER A 57 -20.97 -0.58 -1.98
C SER A 57 -20.64 -0.66 -0.48
N SER A 58 -19.84 0.27 0.02
CA SER A 58 -19.60 0.40 1.45
C SER A 58 -20.91 0.70 2.18
N HIS A 59 -21.16 0.00 3.28
CA HIS A 59 -22.38 0.15 4.09
C HIS A 59 -22.05 -0.03 5.56
N CYS A 60 -22.84 0.58 6.42
CA CYS A 60 -22.75 0.37 7.85
C CYS A 60 -23.11 -1.08 8.19
N PRO A 61 -22.26 -1.84 8.91
CA PRO A 61 -22.55 -3.24 9.23
C PRO A 61 -23.76 -3.43 10.17
N LEU A 62 -24.14 -2.39 10.91
CA LEU A 62 -25.22 -2.46 11.90
C LEU A 62 -26.58 -2.06 11.34
N CYS A 63 -26.66 -0.94 10.60
CA CYS A 63 -27.94 -0.44 10.10
C CYS A 63 -28.14 -0.62 8.60
N GLY A 64 -27.13 -1.14 7.86
CA GLY A 64 -27.22 -1.34 6.42
C GLY A 64 -27.18 -0.05 5.59
N TYR A 65 -27.05 1.13 6.23
CA TYR A 65 -26.99 2.40 5.52
C TYR A 65 -25.84 2.42 4.50
N LYS A 66 -26.14 2.77 3.26
CA LYS A 66 -25.17 2.89 2.18
C LYS A 66 -24.35 4.16 2.35
N ILE A 67 -23.05 4.00 2.61
CA ILE A 67 -22.13 5.11 2.82
C ILE A 67 -21.97 5.89 1.52
N LYS A 68 -22.17 7.19 1.56
CA LYS A 68 -22.02 8.08 0.41
C LYS A 68 -20.53 8.32 0.14
N TRP A 69 -20.17 8.70 -1.09
CA TRP A 69 -18.77 8.87 -1.49
C TRP A 69 -18.01 9.88 -0.61
N TYR A 70 -18.66 10.99 -0.21
CA TYR A 70 -18.05 12.00 0.66
C TYR A 70 -17.94 11.58 2.13
N GLU A 71 -18.73 10.60 2.55
CA GLU A 71 -18.63 9.99 3.88
C GLU A 71 -17.57 8.88 3.93
N ASN A 72 -16.91 8.62 2.80
CA ASN A 72 -15.85 7.63 2.65
C ASN A 72 -14.51 8.28 2.27
N ILE A 73 -14.36 9.60 2.42
CA ILE A 73 -13.09 10.29 2.23
C ILE A 73 -12.15 9.87 3.36
N PRO A 74 -10.99 9.24 3.05
CA PRO A 74 -10.11 8.67 4.06
C PRO A 74 -9.72 9.71 5.12
N ILE A 75 -9.64 9.29 6.37
CA ILE A 75 -9.29 10.09 7.57
C ILE A 75 -10.32 11.20 7.83
N PHE A 76 -10.59 12.05 6.83
CA PHE A 76 -11.46 13.22 7.00
C PHE A 76 -12.90 12.85 7.35
N SER A 77 -13.49 11.85 6.70
CA SER A 77 -14.87 11.45 6.98
C SER A 77 -15.05 10.99 8.43
N TYR A 78 -14.07 10.26 8.97
CA TYR A 78 -14.10 9.84 10.36
C TYR A 78 -14.07 11.04 11.33
N LEU A 79 -13.22 12.04 11.05
CA LEU A 79 -13.12 13.26 11.86
C LEU A 79 -14.41 14.07 11.79
N PHE A 80 -14.97 14.31 10.60
CA PHE A 80 -16.23 15.04 10.42
C PHE A 80 -17.42 14.34 11.06
N LEU A 81 -17.50 13.02 10.96
CA LEU A 81 -18.55 12.20 11.56
C LEU A 81 -18.29 11.91 13.05
N ARG A 82 -17.19 12.43 13.63
CA ARG A 82 -16.77 12.19 15.02
C ARG A 82 -16.72 10.70 15.36
N GLY A 83 -16.29 9.89 14.42
CA GLY A 83 -16.19 8.44 14.58
C GLY A 83 -17.52 7.72 14.72
N ARG A 84 -18.63 8.28 14.18
CA ARG A 84 -19.96 7.70 14.27
C ARG A 84 -20.62 7.54 12.91
N CYS A 85 -21.47 6.54 12.77
CA CYS A 85 -22.28 6.38 11.56
C CYS A 85 -23.24 7.58 11.40
N HIS A 86 -23.35 8.09 10.18
CA HIS A 86 -24.27 9.21 9.89
C HIS A 86 -25.73 8.89 10.21
N HIS A 87 -26.16 7.65 9.99
CA HIS A 87 -27.56 7.26 10.14
C HIS A 87 -27.93 6.75 11.54
N CYS A 88 -27.19 5.74 12.05
CA CYS A 88 -27.53 5.12 13.36
C CYS A 88 -26.72 5.64 14.54
N GLN A 89 -25.79 6.56 14.31
CA GLN A 89 -24.91 7.17 15.33
C GLN A 89 -24.03 6.18 16.12
N GLU A 90 -23.99 4.92 15.69
CA GLU A 90 -23.13 3.90 16.30
C GLU A 90 -21.65 4.19 16.01
N LYS A 91 -20.77 3.80 16.92
CA LYS A 91 -19.33 4.05 16.82
C LYS A 91 -18.70 3.27 15.67
N ILE A 92 -17.93 3.97 14.84
CA ILE A 92 -17.08 3.37 13.79
C ILE A 92 -15.79 2.87 14.46
N ASN A 93 -15.38 1.65 14.16
CA ASN A 93 -14.15 1.08 14.69
C ASN A 93 -12.95 1.94 14.28
N ILE A 94 -12.14 2.35 15.26
CA ILE A 94 -10.95 3.19 15.04
C ILE A 94 -9.91 2.53 14.11
N ARG A 95 -9.94 1.20 13.96
CA ARG A 95 -9.08 0.46 13.04
C ARG A 95 -9.12 1.05 11.63
N TYR A 96 -10.29 1.51 11.16
CA TYR A 96 -10.42 2.10 9.81
C TYR A 96 -9.46 3.27 9.62
N VAL A 97 -9.44 4.18 10.58
CA VAL A 97 -8.54 5.35 10.53
C VAL A 97 -7.08 4.95 10.73
N ILE A 98 -6.81 4.00 11.61
CA ILE A 98 -5.43 3.53 11.85
C ILE A 98 -4.83 2.98 10.56
N VAL A 99 -5.56 2.16 9.81
CA VAL A 99 -5.10 1.61 8.52
C VAL A 99 -4.85 2.72 7.51
N GLU A 100 -5.75 3.69 7.40
CA GLU A 100 -5.60 4.83 6.47
C GLU A 100 -4.39 5.72 6.83
N VAL A 101 -4.18 5.99 8.12
CA VAL A 101 -3.03 6.76 8.60
C VAL A 101 -1.72 5.99 8.37
N LEU A 102 -1.70 4.67 8.63
CA LEU A 102 -0.52 3.84 8.35
C LEU A 102 -0.18 3.83 6.86
N GLY A 103 -1.18 3.71 5.96
CA GLY A 103 -0.97 3.82 4.52
C GLY A 103 -0.36 5.16 4.12
N LEU A 104 -0.88 6.27 4.67
CA LEU A 104 -0.32 7.60 4.43
C LEU A 104 1.13 7.71 4.93
N LEU A 105 1.42 7.22 6.13
CA LEU A 105 2.79 7.26 6.70
C LEU A 105 3.78 6.46 5.84
N VAL A 106 3.38 5.27 5.40
CA VAL A 106 4.19 4.45 4.50
C VAL A 106 4.46 5.16 3.19
N ALA A 107 3.46 5.82 2.60
CA ALA A 107 3.62 6.60 1.37
C ALA A 107 4.60 7.77 1.56
N ILE A 108 4.49 8.49 2.67
CA ILE A 108 5.40 9.61 3.00
C ILE A 108 6.84 9.09 3.18
N VAL A 109 7.05 8.03 3.96
CA VAL A 109 8.37 7.46 4.21
C VAL A 109 9.00 6.96 2.90
N SER A 110 8.22 6.30 2.05
CA SER A 110 8.69 5.83 0.73
C SER A 110 9.10 7.00 -0.18
N LEU A 111 8.33 8.10 -0.19
CA LEU A 111 8.71 9.30 -0.93
C LEU A 111 10.00 9.94 -0.41
N ILE A 112 10.14 10.06 0.89
CA ILE A 112 11.36 10.65 1.50
C ILE A 112 12.59 9.79 1.16
N ARG A 113 12.44 8.45 1.13
CA ARG A 113 13.57 7.54 0.91
C ARG A 113 13.93 7.35 -0.56
N PHE A 114 12.93 7.30 -1.44
CA PHE A 114 13.09 6.90 -2.84
C PHE A 114 12.69 7.99 -3.83
N ASP A 115 12.26 9.16 -3.36
CA ASP A 115 11.74 10.26 -4.21
C ASP A 115 10.56 9.80 -5.10
N LEU A 116 10.16 10.59 -6.09
CA LEU A 116 9.18 10.21 -7.10
C LEU A 116 9.80 9.21 -8.10
N SER A 117 9.81 7.95 -7.71
CA SER A 117 10.37 6.86 -8.51
C SER A 117 9.42 5.66 -8.57
N TYR A 118 9.66 4.76 -9.53
CA TYR A 118 8.92 3.49 -9.56
C TYR A 118 9.17 2.66 -8.28
N THR A 119 10.36 2.79 -7.68
CA THR A 119 10.71 2.11 -6.42
C THR A 119 9.81 2.58 -5.28
N SER A 120 9.56 3.89 -5.16
CA SER A 120 8.66 4.40 -4.11
C SER A 120 7.24 3.86 -4.28
N ILE A 121 6.75 3.74 -5.51
CA ILE A 121 5.42 3.17 -5.81
C ILE A 121 5.36 1.70 -5.38
N ILE A 122 6.33 0.89 -5.83
CA ILE A 122 6.34 -0.55 -5.53
C ILE A 122 6.49 -0.80 -4.02
N VAL A 123 7.40 -0.09 -3.36
CA VAL A 123 7.62 -0.24 -1.91
C VAL A 123 6.38 0.17 -1.13
N THR A 124 5.73 1.27 -1.50
CA THR A 124 4.48 1.69 -0.85
C THR A 124 3.39 0.64 -1.00
N LEU A 125 3.17 0.12 -2.22
CA LEU A 125 2.18 -0.94 -2.47
C LEU A 125 2.48 -2.20 -1.66
N LEU A 126 3.73 -2.64 -1.60
CA LEU A 126 4.15 -3.79 -0.80
C LEU A 126 3.85 -3.59 0.69
N LEU A 127 4.24 -2.45 1.23
CA LEU A 127 4.02 -2.15 2.65
C LEU A 127 2.53 -2.01 2.98
N GLU A 128 1.72 -1.43 2.10
CA GLU A 128 0.26 -1.39 2.26
C GLU A 128 -0.37 -2.79 2.26
N ILE A 129 0.07 -3.69 1.38
CA ILE A 129 -0.37 -5.09 1.39
C ILE A 129 0.02 -5.76 2.72
N PHE A 130 1.23 -5.50 3.24
CA PHE A 130 1.63 -6.02 4.55
C PHE A 130 0.78 -5.48 5.69
N ILE A 131 0.36 -4.21 5.64
CA ILE A 131 -0.62 -3.66 6.61
C ILE A 131 -1.93 -4.49 6.55
N ALA A 132 -2.44 -4.76 5.35
CA ALA A 132 -3.65 -5.58 5.20
C ALA A 132 -3.46 -7.01 5.76
N ILE A 133 -2.35 -7.66 5.43
CA ILE A 133 -2.01 -9.01 5.94
C ILE A 133 -1.95 -8.99 7.46
N PHE A 134 -1.25 -8.01 8.05
CA PHE A 134 -1.11 -7.88 9.50
C PHE A 134 -2.48 -7.78 10.21
N PHE A 135 -3.39 -6.95 9.70
CA PHE A 135 -4.70 -6.80 10.33
C PHE A 135 -5.62 -8.01 10.11
N ILE A 136 -5.51 -8.70 8.95
CA ILE A 136 -6.24 -9.94 8.71
C ILE A 136 -5.74 -11.04 9.63
N ASP A 137 -4.42 -11.21 9.73
CA ASP A 137 -3.82 -12.22 10.59
C ASP A 137 -4.15 -11.97 12.08
N LYS A 138 -4.10 -10.72 12.51
CA LYS A 138 -4.48 -10.34 13.88
C LYS A 138 -5.93 -10.68 14.22
N ASP A 139 -6.86 -10.52 13.27
CA ASP A 139 -8.29 -10.69 13.52
C ASP A 139 -8.77 -12.14 13.29
N GLU A 140 -8.22 -12.83 12.27
CA GLU A 140 -8.74 -14.12 11.78
C GLU A 140 -7.69 -15.25 11.78
N LEU A 141 -6.40 -14.95 12.08
CA LEU A 141 -5.28 -15.90 12.07
C LEU A 141 -5.11 -16.65 10.72
N ILE A 142 -5.39 -15.97 9.62
CA ILE A 142 -5.25 -16.50 8.26
C ILE A 142 -4.57 -15.48 7.36
N ILE A 143 -3.82 -15.96 6.37
CA ILE A 143 -3.23 -15.13 5.33
C ILE A 143 -3.88 -15.50 3.99
N PRO A 144 -4.64 -14.59 3.36
CA PRO A 144 -5.28 -14.86 2.07
C PRO A 144 -4.26 -15.08 0.96
N ASP A 145 -4.40 -16.16 0.18
CA ASP A 145 -3.50 -16.50 -0.93
C ASP A 145 -3.41 -15.39 -1.97
N SER A 146 -4.51 -14.65 -2.20
CA SER A 146 -4.55 -13.52 -3.12
C SER A 146 -3.57 -12.41 -2.76
N LEU A 147 -3.36 -12.13 -1.47
CA LEU A 147 -2.40 -11.13 -1.01
C LEU A 147 -0.96 -11.65 -1.13
N ASN A 148 -0.72 -12.94 -0.84
CA ASN A 148 0.59 -13.55 -1.05
C ASN A 148 1.00 -13.53 -2.54
N ILE A 149 0.06 -13.83 -3.45
CA ILE A 149 0.30 -13.74 -4.89
C ILE A 149 0.61 -12.29 -5.29
N ALA A 150 -0.14 -11.31 -4.76
CA ALA A 150 0.11 -9.89 -5.04
C ALA A 150 1.52 -9.46 -4.59
N VAL A 151 1.96 -9.88 -3.41
CA VAL A 151 3.33 -9.63 -2.91
C VAL A 151 4.37 -10.27 -3.83
N ALA A 152 4.18 -11.52 -4.24
CA ALA A 152 5.09 -12.21 -5.15
C ALA A 152 5.19 -11.52 -6.51
N VAL A 153 4.07 -11.11 -7.09
CA VAL A 153 4.03 -10.38 -8.37
C VAL A 153 4.74 -9.03 -8.27
N LEU A 154 4.48 -8.25 -7.21
CA LEU A 154 5.16 -6.97 -7.00
C LEU A 154 6.66 -7.16 -6.75
N GLY A 155 7.06 -8.22 -6.03
CA GLY A 155 8.47 -8.57 -5.83
C GLY A 155 9.17 -8.91 -7.15
N LEU A 156 8.56 -9.72 -8.01
CA LEU A 156 9.08 -10.01 -9.35
C LEU A 156 9.18 -8.75 -10.20
N LEU A 157 8.14 -7.92 -10.18
CA LEU A 157 8.14 -6.65 -10.92
C LEU A 157 9.28 -5.73 -10.46
N SER A 158 9.56 -5.68 -9.16
CA SER A 158 10.66 -4.87 -8.61
C SER A 158 12.04 -5.34 -9.13
N ILE A 159 12.25 -6.65 -9.25
CA ILE A 159 13.49 -7.22 -9.80
C ILE A 159 13.65 -6.86 -11.27
N ILE A 160 12.60 -7.07 -12.08
CA ILE A 160 12.62 -6.75 -13.51
C ILE A 160 12.90 -5.26 -13.74
N MET A 161 12.26 -4.38 -12.97
CA MET A 161 12.47 -2.93 -13.08
C MET A 161 13.89 -2.53 -12.65
N ALA A 162 14.45 -3.18 -11.63
CA ALA A 162 15.83 -2.97 -11.20
C ALA A 162 16.84 -3.38 -12.28
N ASP A 163 16.64 -4.52 -12.95
CA ASP A 163 17.51 -4.98 -14.03
C ASP A 163 17.44 -4.04 -15.24
N ILE A 164 16.24 -3.61 -15.64
CA ILE A 164 16.06 -2.65 -16.75
C ILE A 164 16.80 -1.33 -16.45
N THR A 165 16.77 -0.85 -15.22
CA THR A 165 17.46 0.39 -14.85
C THR A 165 18.97 0.22 -14.72
N SER A 166 19.45 -0.93 -14.27
CA SER A 166 20.90 -1.22 -14.19
C SER A 166 21.55 -1.33 -15.56
N LEU A 167 20.84 -1.84 -16.55
CA LEU A 167 21.33 -1.93 -17.94
C LEU A 167 21.50 -0.56 -18.64
N ASN A 168 20.88 0.49 -18.10
CA ASN A 168 20.87 1.81 -18.72
C ASN A 168 21.73 2.85 -17.99
N HIS A 169 22.25 2.52 -16.83
CA HIS A 169 23.19 3.36 -16.09
C HIS A 169 24.43 2.52 -15.76
N GLU A 170 25.60 3.10 -16.03
CA GLU A 170 26.88 2.68 -15.49
C GLU A 170 26.93 3.03 -13.98
N TYR A 171 25.91 2.53 -13.26
CA TYR A 171 25.78 2.73 -11.82
C TYR A 171 26.67 1.69 -11.14
N THR A 172 27.65 2.14 -10.40
CA THR A 172 28.25 1.33 -9.35
C THR A 172 27.13 0.85 -8.44
N ILE A 173 26.80 -0.43 -8.58
CA ILE A 173 25.76 -1.09 -7.77
C ILE A 173 26.18 -0.93 -6.31
N ASP A 174 25.45 -0.12 -5.55
CA ASP A 174 25.63 -0.07 -4.10
C ASP A 174 25.16 -1.41 -3.54
N TYR A 175 26.14 -2.28 -3.22
CA TYR A 175 25.89 -3.60 -2.67
C TYR A 175 25.08 -3.56 -1.36
N SER A 176 25.05 -2.40 -0.67
CA SER A 176 24.28 -2.20 0.54
C SER A 176 22.77 -2.27 0.30
N ASP A 177 22.29 -1.75 -0.82
CA ASP A 177 20.85 -1.78 -1.17
C ASP A 177 20.42 -3.20 -1.60
N LYS A 178 21.28 -3.95 -2.30
CA LYS A 178 21.02 -5.36 -2.63
C LYS A 178 21.04 -6.24 -1.38
N PHE A 179 21.97 -6.00 -0.47
CA PHE A 179 22.06 -6.73 0.78
C PHE A 179 20.84 -6.47 1.69
N LEU A 180 20.39 -5.21 1.78
CA LEU A 180 19.21 -4.85 2.52
C LEU A 180 17.94 -5.49 1.93
N SER A 181 17.80 -5.48 0.60
CA SER A 181 16.71 -6.15 -0.12
C SER A 181 16.72 -7.66 0.12
N LEU A 182 17.88 -8.30 0.09
CA LEU A 182 18.04 -9.72 0.38
C LEU A 182 17.67 -10.04 1.83
N LEU A 183 18.13 -9.23 2.80
CA LEU A 183 17.78 -9.39 4.21
C LEU A 183 16.27 -9.26 4.45
N VAL A 184 15.63 -8.27 3.87
CA VAL A 184 14.17 -8.09 3.97
C VAL A 184 13.44 -9.31 3.42
N ASN A 185 13.85 -9.83 2.26
CA ASN A 185 13.26 -11.03 1.67
C ASN A 185 13.46 -12.27 2.56
N ILE A 186 14.67 -12.46 3.13
CA ILE A 186 14.96 -13.58 4.05
C ILE A 186 14.11 -13.48 5.31
N ILE A 187 13.96 -12.28 5.88
CA ILE A 187 13.11 -12.07 7.06
C ILE A 187 11.64 -12.40 6.75
N ILE A 188 11.13 -11.94 5.61
CA ILE A 188 9.76 -12.24 5.18
C ILE A 188 9.55 -13.72 4.99
N ILE A 189 10.46 -14.41 4.30
CA ILE A 189 10.42 -15.87 4.10
C ILE A 189 10.53 -16.58 5.45
N GLY A 190 11.41 -16.12 6.34
CA GLY A 190 11.58 -16.69 7.68
C GLY A 190 10.31 -16.57 8.54
N ILE A 191 9.67 -15.41 8.53
CA ILE A 191 8.38 -15.19 9.22
C ILE A 191 7.31 -16.11 8.61
N PHE A 192 7.22 -16.21 7.29
CA PHE A 192 6.28 -17.07 6.58
C PHE A 192 6.48 -18.55 6.93
N LEU A 193 7.73 -19.04 6.93
CA LEU A 193 8.07 -20.41 7.28
C LEU A 193 7.82 -20.73 8.78
N HIS A 194 8.07 -19.75 9.66
CA HIS A 194 7.78 -19.90 11.08
C HIS A 194 6.28 -20.02 11.34
N TYR A 195 5.47 -19.19 10.70
CA TYR A 195 4.01 -19.22 10.79
C TYR A 195 3.42 -20.53 10.24
N THR A 196 3.88 -20.99 9.09
CA THR A 196 3.41 -22.27 8.51
C THR A 196 3.75 -23.47 9.40
N LYS A 197 4.84 -23.39 10.18
CA LYS A 197 5.23 -24.43 11.13
C LYS A 197 4.34 -24.44 12.38
N ILE A 198 3.91 -23.26 12.86
CA ILE A 198 2.98 -23.14 14.01
C ILE A 198 1.59 -23.65 13.65
N ILE A 199 1.09 -23.35 12.44
CA ILE A 199 -0.24 -23.78 11.98
C ILE A 199 -0.28 -25.31 11.72
N ARG A 200 0.84 -25.93 11.37
CA ARG A 200 0.92 -27.35 11.03
C ARG A 200 1.07 -28.27 12.25
N ASN A 201 1.42 -27.73 13.41
CA ASN A 201 1.52 -28.46 14.68
C ASN A 201 0.67 -27.72 15.73
N PRO A 202 -0.65 -27.98 15.80
CA PRO A 202 -1.48 -27.50 16.90
C PRO A 202 -1.14 -28.20 18.21
#